data_b3ca721e30a79d5a415c58d6b380a146
#
_entry.id   b3ca721e30a79d5a415c58d6b380a146
#
_cell.length_a   1.000
_cell.length_b   1.000
_cell.length_c   1.000
_cell.angle_alpha   90.00
_cell.angle_beta   90.00
_cell.angle_gamma   90.00
#
_symmetry.space_group_name_H-M   'P 1'
#
loop_
_entity.id
_entity.type
_entity.pdbx_description
1 polymer ?
#
loop_
_entity_poly.entity_id
_entity_poly.type
_entity_poly.pdbx_seq_one_letter_code
_entity_poly.pdbx_strand_id
1 'polypeptide(L)'
;HSRGKDVRVSRLTGRLFGLEGILAKKYFRRSRRRYRATIVSLVLSLVLFISASSFCMYLTSTVDETLTVSNYDVVCYLSGESDPEALLPALLEAKGVKAYAYWKEAQGYLLLEQDQLDETYLRYGEASSAAFWQACTDPSFQGEVAIPVEQYYVDEHTYGQFLEEQGLDAGQYLNSAAPLPLVYNRGSTVIYATGKSGNYERQVYTYQFLKSGVETAALRQPQEVAGYFFSHTENAAEDLPGTVAPARDFFLNEEGEEVSRPTRTAAIHLGPTVQDLPLGVSEREGGGCILIYPYASAPDDGSET
;
A
#
# COMPACT_ATOMS: atom_id res chain seq x y z
N HIS A 1 -71.89 -28.45 -5.34
CA HIS A 1 -71.37 -28.41 -3.97
C HIS A 1 -69.92 -28.94 -3.94
N SER A 2 -68.95 -28.06 -4.00
CA SER A 2 -67.53 -28.42 -3.80
C SER A 2 -67.27 -28.49 -2.29
N ARG A 3 -67.07 -29.69 -1.76
CA ARG A 3 -66.64 -29.91 -0.39
C ARG A 3 -65.30 -29.22 -0.18
N GLY A 4 -65.29 -28.10 0.55
CA GLY A 4 -64.07 -27.41 0.94
C GLY A 4 -63.27 -28.33 1.90
N LYS A 5 -62.06 -28.68 1.52
CA LYS A 5 -61.12 -29.38 2.39
C LYS A 5 -60.90 -28.57 3.68
N ASP A 6 -61.24 -29.16 4.79
CA ASP A 6 -61.05 -28.56 6.11
C ASP A 6 -59.57 -28.29 6.39
N VAL A 7 -59.22 -27.06 6.57
CA VAL A 7 -57.84 -26.63 6.75
C VAL A 7 -57.49 -26.74 8.24
N ARG A 8 -56.76 -27.78 8.61
CA ARG A 8 -56.22 -27.92 9.98
C ARG A 8 -55.25 -26.76 10.30
N VAL A 9 -55.59 -25.98 11.30
CA VAL A 9 -54.78 -24.86 11.78
C VAL A 9 -53.97 -25.35 13.00
N SER A 10 -52.66 -25.07 13.03
CA SER A 10 -51.81 -25.46 14.13
C SER A 10 -52.21 -24.74 15.43
N ARG A 11 -52.23 -25.46 16.56
CA ARG A 11 -52.55 -24.93 17.89
C ARG A 11 -51.67 -23.73 18.30
N LEU A 12 -50.44 -23.65 17.78
CA LEU A 12 -49.52 -22.56 18.02
C LEU A 12 -50.03 -21.22 17.43
N THR A 13 -50.63 -21.24 16.23
CA THR A 13 -51.13 -20.02 15.58
C THR A 13 -52.31 -19.43 16.33
N GLY A 14 -53.17 -20.29 16.91
CA GLY A 14 -54.29 -19.84 17.74
C GLY A 14 -53.85 -19.26 19.09
N ARG A 15 -52.73 -19.75 19.63
CA ARG A 15 -52.21 -19.33 20.94
C ARG A 15 -51.45 -18.00 20.87
N LEU A 16 -50.74 -17.73 19.76
CA LEU A 16 -49.96 -16.51 19.55
C LEU A 16 -50.76 -15.34 18.95
N PHE A 17 -51.71 -15.62 18.06
CA PHE A 17 -52.39 -14.58 17.27
C PHE A 17 -53.93 -14.63 17.43
N GLY A 18 -54.49 -15.42 18.35
CA GLY A 18 -55.92 -15.48 18.62
C GLY A 18 -56.77 -15.90 17.42
N LEU A 19 -58.03 -15.49 17.45
CA LEU A 19 -59.00 -15.78 16.37
C LEU A 19 -58.61 -15.15 15.01
N GLU A 20 -58.03 -13.96 15.07
CA GLU A 20 -57.59 -13.21 13.87
C GLU A 20 -56.49 -13.95 13.10
N GLY A 21 -55.53 -14.54 13.81
CA GLY A 21 -54.47 -15.34 13.20
C GLY A 21 -54.96 -16.61 12.55
N ILE A 22 -56.03 -17.23 13.13
CA ILE A 22 -56.68 -18.41 12.56
C ILE A 22 -57.41 -18.04 11.27
N LEU A 23 -58.15 -16.95 11.27
CA LEU A 23 -58.85 -16.43 10.11
C LEU A 23 -57.91 -16.01 8.97
N ALA A 24 -56.84 -15.28 9.32
CA ALA A 24 -55.80 -14.87 8.37
C ALA A 24 -55.15 -16.10 7.72
N LYS A 25 -54.81 -17.13 8.50
CA LYS A 25 -54.19 -18.35 7.95
C LYS A 25 -55.13 -19.14 7.06
N LYS A 26 -56.42 -19.23 7.42
CA LYS A 26 -57.47 -19.86 6.54
C LYS A 26 -57.62 -19.09 5.23
N TYR A 27 -57.69 -17.76 5.29
CA TYR A 27 -57.79 -16.90 4.13
C TYR A 27 -56.56 -17.01 3.23
N PHE A 28 -55.34 -16.94 3.80
CA PHE A 28 -54.08 -17.09 3.06
C PHE A 28 -53.97 -18.45 2.36
N ARG A 29 -54.37 -19.53 3.02
CA ARG A 29 -54.32 -20.88 2.45
C ARG A 29 -55.34 -21.07 1.31
N ARG A 30 -56.51 -20.41 1.38
CA ARG A 30 -57.55 -20.42 0.34
C ARG A 30 -57.15 -19.57 -0.88
N SER A 31 -56.43 -18.50 -0.65
CA SER A 31 -56.01 -17.55 -1.71
C SER A 31 -54.53 -17.74 -2.14
N ARG A 32 -53.93 -18.89 -1.80
CA ARG A 32 -52.51 -19.19 -1.99
C ARG A 32 -52.00 -18.92 -3.41
N ARG A 33 -52.83 -19.18 -4.44
CA ARG A 33 -52.47 -18.90 -5.85
C ARG A 33 -52.39 -17.40 -6.15
N ARG A 34 -53.24 -16.57 -5.56
CA ARG A 34 -53.24 -15.12 -5.75
C ARG A 34 -52.02 -14.45 -5.14
N TYR A 35 -51.59 -14.91 -3.98
CA TYR A 35 -50.44 -14.31 -3.24
C TYR A 35 -49.09 -14.82 -3.71
N ARG A 36 -49.01 -15.92 -4.45
CA ARG A 36 -47.74 -16.44 -4.94
C ARG A 36 -46.96 -15.43 -5.76
N ALA A 37 -47.57 -14.77 -6.70
CA ALA A 37 -46.92 -13.78 -7.55
C ALA A 37 -46.40 -12.60 -6.74
N THR A 38 -47.19 -12.10 -5.79
CA THR A 38 -46.80 -10.99 -4.90
C THR A 38 -45.66 -11.38 -4.00
N ILE A 39 -45.68 -12.59 -3.42
CA ILE A 39 -44.61 -13.08 -2.55
C ILE A 39 -43.33 -13.28 -3.35
N VAL A 40 -43.40 -13.87 -4.55
CA VAL A 40 -42.23 -14.05 -5.43
C VAL A 40 -41.66 -12.70 -5.85
N SER A 41 -42.51 -11.74 -6.22
CA SER A 41 -42.07 -10.38 -6.56
C SER A 41 -41.38 -9.68 -5.38
N LEU A 42 -41.96 -9.81 -4.17
CA LEU A 42 -41.38 -9.22 -2.96
C LEU A 42 -39.98 -9.85 -2.63
N VAL A 43 -39.89 -11.19 -2.70
CA VAL A 43 -38.63 -11.90 -2.46
C VAL A 43 -37.60 -11.49 -3.51
N LEU A 44 -38.01 -11.42 -4.80
CA LEU A 44 -37.11 -11.01 -5.88
C LEU A 44 -36.59 -9.58 -5.68
N SER A 45 -37.50 -8.65 -5.32
CA SER A 45 -37.14 -7.27 -5.03
C SER A 45 -36.18 -7.18 -3.84
N LEU A 46 -36.41 -7.96 -2.79
CA LEU A 46 -35.52 -8.00 -1.62
C LEU A 46 -34.13 -8.54 -1.98
N VAL A 47 -34.07 -9.62 -2.76
CA VAL A 47 -32.80 -10.21 -3.23
C VAL A 47 -32.05 -9.21 -4.10
N LEU A 48 -32.72 -8.55 -5.05
CA LEU A 48 -32.10 -7.53 -5.90
C LEU A 48 -31.58 -6.34 -5.08
N PHE A 49 -32.37 -5.89 -4.10
CA PHE A 49 -31.96 -4.79 -3.21
C PHE A 49 -30.72 -5.15 -2.40
N ILE A 50 -30.72 -6.34 -1.78
CA ILE A 50 -29.55 -6.81 -1.01
C ILE A 50 -28.33 -6.96 -1.91
N SER A 51 -28.48 -7.56 -3.11
CA SER A 51 -27.41 -7.73 -4.07
C SER A 51 -26.83 -6.39 -4.53
N ALA A 52 -27.67 -5.43 -4.88
CA ALA A 52 -27.24 -4.09 -5.29
C ALA A 52 -26.55 -3.35 -4.16
N SER A 53 -27.11 -3.40 -2.95
CA SER A 53 -26.53 -2.76 -1.78
C SER A 53 -25.17 -3.37 -1.42
N SER A 54 -25.03 -4.70 -1.45
CA SER A 54 -23.78 -5.40 -1.20
C SER A 54 -22.73 -5.07 -2.27
N PHE A 55 -23.14 -4.97 -3.54
CA PHE A 55 -22.25 -4.59 -4.63
C PHE A 55 -21.76 -3.14 -4.49
N CYS A 56 -22.67 -2.20 -4.19
CA CYS A 56 -22.28 -0.81 -3.93
C CYS A 56 -21.33 -0.71 -2.73
N MET A 57 -21.61 -1.43 -1.65
CA MET A 57 -20.75 -1.44 -0.47
C MET A 57 -19.36 -2.01 -0.77
N TYR A 58 -19.30 -3.08 -1.58
CA TYR A 58 -18.03 -3.64 -2.03
C TYR A 58 -17.24 -2.66 -2.91
N LEU A 59 -17.91 -2.00 -3.87
CA LEU A 59 -17.26 -0.98 -4.70
C LEU A 59 -16.74 0.19 -3.87
N THR A 60 -17.54 0.71 -2.94
CA THR A 60 -17.13 1.81 -2.07
C THR A 60 -15.92 1.40 -1.22
N SER A 61 -15.95 0.20 -0.62
CA SER A 61 -14.82 -0.30 0.16
C SER A 61 -13.54 -0.46 -0.67
N THR A 62 -13.67 -0.95 -1.92
CA THR A 62 -12.51 -1.09 -2.82
C THR A 62 -11.96 0.27 -3.25
N VAL A 63 -12.83 1.22 -3.53
CA VAL A 63 -12.42 2.60 -3.88
C VAL A 63 -11.77 3.29 -2.69
N ASP A 64 -12.36 3.17 -1.49
CA ASP A 64 -11.78 3.74 -0.26
C ASP A 64 -10.41 3.12 0.03
N GLU A 65 -10.25 1.81 -0.12
CA GLU A 65 -8.96 1.11 0.08
C GLU A 65 -7.90 1.59 -0.94
N THR A 66 -8.30 1.92 -2.16
CA THR A 66 -7.39 2.41 -3.21
C THR A 66 -7.07 3.89 -3.06
N LEU A 67 -8.05 4.71 -2.65
CA LEU A 67 -7.87 6.16 -2.51
C LEU A 67 -7.24 6.58 -1.18
N THR A 68 -7.34 5.78 -0.12
CA THR A 68 -6.70 6.08 1.17
C THR A 68 -5.18 5.88 1.16
N VAL A 69 -4.64 5.22 0.14
CA VAL A 69 -3.18 5.06 -0.03
C VAL A 69 -2.54 6.35 -0.54
N SER A 70 -3.25 7.17 -1.32
CA SER A 70 -2.73 8.44 -1.84
C SER A 70 -3.37 9.63 -1.12
N ASN A 71 -2.56 10.58 -0.72
CA ASN A 71 -3.00 11.84 -0.11
C ASN A 71 -3.19 12.98 -1.15
N TYR A 72 -3.39 12.61 -2.42
CA TYR A 72 -3.63 13.53 -3.53
C TYR A 72 -4.71 12.98 -4.47
N ASP A 73 -5.43 13.89 -5.14
CA ASP A 73 -6.51 13.54 -6.07
C ASP A 73 -6.00 13.36 -7.52
N VAL A 74 -4.98 14.12 -7.90
CA VAL A 74 -4.43 14.14 -9.26
C VAL A 74 -2.91 14.21 -9.20
N VAL A 75 -2.23 13.39 -10.00
CA VAL A 75 -0.78 13.45 -10.21
C VAL A 75 -0.50 13.71 -11.69
N CYS A 76 0.48 14.56 -11.95
CA CYS A 76 1.00 14.84 -13.29
C CYS A 76 2.48 14.49 -13.32
N TYR A 77 2.87 13.65 -14.27
CA TYR A 77 4.27 13.33 -14.51
C TYR A 77 4.86 14.33 -15.51
N LEU A 78 5.95 14.95 -15.12
CA LEU A 78 6.67 15.89 -15.98
C LEU A 78 7.86 15.17 -16.63
N SER A 79 8.20 15.54 -17.86
CA SER A 79 9.47 15.10 -18.46
C SER A 79 10.65 15.75 -17.72
N GLY A 80 11.81 15.08 -17.70
CA GLY A 80 13.00 15.56 -16.98
C GLY A 80 13.48 16.97 -17.34
N GLU A 81 13.10 17.48 -18.53
CA GLU A 81 13.42 18.84 -19.00
C GLU A 81 12.41 19.91 -18.52
N SER A 82 11.31 19.50 -17.87
CA SER A 82 10.25 20.41 -17.47
C SER A 82 10.53 20.98 -16.08
N ASP A 83 10.52 22.31 -15.97
CA ASP A 83 10.60 23.01 -14.70
C ASP A 83 9.21 23.04 -14.02
N PRO A 84 9.01 22.34 -12.87
CA PRO A 84 7.74 22.37 -12.18
C PRO A 84 7.35 23.77 -11.71
N GLU A 85 8.30 24.62 -11.32
CA GLU A 85 8.02 25.98 -10.85
C GLU A 85 7.44 26.86 -11.96
N ALA A 86 7.83 26.64 -13.20
CA ALA A 86 7.29 27.36 -14.35
C ALA A 86 5.81 27.02 -14.63
N LEU A 87 5.34 25.84 -14.20
CA LEU A 87 3.97 25.38 -14.39
C LEU A 87 3.04 25.81 -13.24
N LEU A 88 3.58 26.11 -12.07
CA LEU A 88 2.80 26.46 -10.87
C LEU A 88 1.80 27.60 -11.07
N PRO A 89 2.12 28.74 -11.73
CA PRO A 89 1.17 29.83 -11.90
C PRO A 89 -0.09 29.37 -12.65
N ALA A 90 0.06 28.59 -13.70
CA ALA A 90 -1.07 28.06 -14.48
C ALA A 90 -1.93 27.06 -13.68
N LEU A 91 -1.29 26.24 -12.85
CA LEU A 91 -1.97 25.30 -11.98
C LEU A 91 -2.76 26.00 -10.88
N LEU A 92 -2.20 27.07 -10.29
CA LEU A 92 -2.85 27.85 -9.22
C LEU A 92 -4.04 28.68 -9.72
N GLU A 93 -4.05 29.06 -10.99
CA GLU A 93 -5.20 29.73 -11.63
C GLU A 93 -6.34 28.77 -11.93
N ALA A 94 -6.10 27.45 -11.96
CA ALA A 94 -7.10 26.45 -12.25
C ALA A 94 -8.13 26.36 -11.11
N LYS A 95 -9.43 26.43 -11.49
CA LYS A 95 -10.51 26.32 -10.51
C LYS A 95 -10.53 24.91 -9.88
N GLY A 96 -10.53 24.87 -8.56
CA GLY A 96 -10.67 23.63 -7.80
C GLY A 96 -9.38 23.11 -7.19
N VAL A 97 -8.23 23.65 -7.52
CA VAL A 97 -6.96 23.32 -6.86
C VAL A 97 -7.02 23.90 -5.43
N LYS A 98 -6.89 23.05 -4.42
CA LYS A 98 -6.91 23.41 -3.00
C LYS A 98 -5.50 23.45 -2.42
N ALA A 99 -4.66 22.49 -2.84
CA ALA A 99 -3.29 22.34 -2.44
C ALA A 99 -2.52 21.72 -3.59
N TYR A 100 -1.22 21.91 -3.59
CA TYR A 100 -0.33 21.31 -4.57
C TYR A 100 0.98 20.92 -3.87
N ALA A 101 1.65 19.95 -4.43
CA ALA A 101 3.01 19.59 -4.12
C ALA A 101 3.72 19.13 -5.40
N TYR A 102 5.01 19.32 -5.48
CA TYR A 102 5.82 18.67 -6.51
C TYR A 102 7.03 17.99 -5.88
N TRP A 103 7.47 16.92 -6.49
CA TRP A 103 8.58 16.15 -5.99
C TRP A 103 9.36 15.46 -7.11
N LYS A 104 10.59 15.13 -6.81
CA LYS A 104 11.37 14.15 -7.56
C LYS A 104 11.38 12.84 -6.78
N GLU A 105 11.43 11.74 -7.49
CA GLU A 105 11.49 10.40 -6.91
C GLU A 105 12.76 9.69 -7.34
N ALA A 106 13.45 9.06 -6.42
CA ALA A 106 14.55 8.18 -6.69
C ALA A 106 14.39 6.88 -5.91
N GLN A 107 14.94 5.81 -6.42
CA GLN A 107 14.89 4.49 -5.80
C GLN A 107 16.28 4.04 -5.39
N GLY A 108 16.35 3.18 -4.39
CA GLY A 108 17.60 2.62 -3.91
C GLY A 108 17.37 1.51 -2.90
N TYR A 109 18.44 1.15 -2.22
CA TYR A 109 18.41 0.14 -1.17
C TYR A 109 19.16 0.64 0.04
N LEU A 110 18.58 0.53 1.24
CA LEU A 110 19.30 0.62 2.48
C LEU A 110 19.94 -0.73 2.77
N LEU A 111 21.24 -0.73 2.97
CA LEU A 111 21.98 -1.91 3.39
C LEU A 111 22.08 -1.87 4.90
N LEU A 112 21.50 -2.86 5.56
CA LEU A 112 21.36 -2.94 7.02
C LEU A 112 21.94 -4.25 7.52
N GLU A 113 22.63 -4.20 8.64
CA GLU A 113 23.01 -5.39 9.38
C GLU A 113 21.78 -5.96 10.12
N GLN A 114 21.79 -7.24 10.46
CA GLN A 114 20.66 -7.91 11.10
C GLN A 114 20.24 -7.25 12.43
N ASP A 115 21.19 -6.73 13.20
CA ASP A 115 20.93 -6.08 14.48
C ASP A 115 20.28 -4.70 14.35
N GLN A 116 20.29 -4.10 13.14
CA GLN A 116 19.61 -2.86 12.76
C GLN A 116 18.16 -3.07 12.33
N LEU A 117 17.78 -4.33 12.03
CA LEU A 117 16.43 -4.66 11.60
C LEU A 117 15.46 -4.71 12.78
N ASP A 118 14.23 -4.21 12.56
CA ASP A 118 13.19 -4.28 13.58
C ASP A 118 12.64 -5.71 13.77
N GLU A 119 12.23 -6.04 14.99
CA GLU A 119 11.68 -7.35 15.32
C GLU A 119 10.40 -7.67 14.54
N THR A 120 9.61 -6.65 14.18
CA THR A 120 8.38 -6.85 13.41
C THR A 120 8.69 -7.25 11.97
N TYR A 121 9.77 -6.71 11.39
CA TYR A 121 10.25 -7.11 10.08
C TYR A 121 10.81 -8.53 10.07
N LEU A 122 11.62 -8.89 11.08
CA LEU A 122 12.13 -10.25 11.25
C LEU A 122 10.99 -11.26 11.41
N ARG A 123 9.96 -10.92 12.19
CA ARG A 123 8.75 -11.74 12.34
C ARG A 123 7.97 -11.92 11.03
N TYR A 124 7.91 -10.87 10.21
CA TYR A 124 7.38 -10.98 8.86
C TYR A 124 8.20 -11.96 8.02
N GLY A 125 9.53 -11.88 8.10
CA GLY A 125 10.45 -12.80 7.43
C GLY A 125 10.19 -14.26 7.79
N GLU A 126 9.99 -14.56 9.08
CA GLU A 126 9.62 -15.90 9.56
C GLU A 126 8.28 -16.39 8.99
N ALA A 127 7.31 -15.49 8.87
CA ALA A 127 5.99 -15.81 8.33
C ALA A 127 5.98 -15.94 6.79
N SER A 128 6.97 -15.38 6.13
CA SER A 128 7.12 -15.44 4.66
C SER A 128 7.56 -16.83 4.22
N SER A 129 7.03 -17.28 3.08
CA SER A 129 7.49 -18.51 2.44
C SER A 129 8.78 -18.32 1.62
N ALA A 130 9.24 -17.09 1.44
CA ALA A 130 10.45 -16.80 0.68
C ALA A 130 11.70 -17.16 1.47
N ALA A 131 12.58 -17.95 0.89
CA ALA A 131 13.83 -18.43 1.52
C ALA A 131 14.72 -17.25 1.97
N PHE A 132 14.72 -16.16 1.21
CA PHE A 132 15.42 -14.92 1.56
C PHE A 132 15.01 -14.38 2.93
N TRP A 133 13.70 -14.21 3.15
CA TRP A 133 13.19 -13.66 4.40
C TRP A 133 13.45 -14.59 5.57
N GLN A 134 13.36 -15.90 5.35
CA GLN A 134 13.70 -16.89 6.38
C GLN A 134 15.18 -16.86 6.72
N ALA A 135 16.05 -16.67 5.74
CA ALA A 135 17.50 -16.55 5.99
C ALA A 135 17.83 -15.33 6.83
N CYS A 136 17.16 -14.20 6.63
CA CYS A 136 17.37 -12.98 7.42
C CYS A 136 17.04 -13.16 8.91
N THR A 137 16.23 -14.16 9.27
CA THR A 137 15.84 -14.43 10.66
C THR A 137 16.78 -15.39 11.37
N ASP A 138 17.70 -16.05 10.64
CA ASP A 138 18.66 -16.97 11.23
C ASP A 138 19.70 -16.19 12.06
N PRO A 139 19.88 -16.53 13.36
CA PRO A 139 20.86 -15.86 14.22
C PRO A 139 22.31 -16.00 13.74
N SER A 140 22.62 -16.96 12.87
CA SER A 140 23.94 -17.12 12.28
C SER A 140 24.17 -16.29 11.02
N PHE A 141 23.14 -15.55 10.55
CA PHE A 141 23.21 -14.70 9.38
C PHE A 141 24.24 -13.57 9.62
N GLN A 142 25.23 -13.51 8.75
CA GLN A 142 26.29 -12.49 8.77
C GLN A 142 26.31 -11.78 7.42
N GLY A 143 25.28 -11.03 7.13
CA GLY A 143 25.19 -10.31 5.88
C GLY A 143 24.42 -9.03 6.04
N GLU A 144 24.51 -8.19 5.03
CA GLU A 144 23.66 -7.01 4.91
C GLU A 144 22.36 -7.39 4.23
N VAL A 145 21.26 -6.88 4.78
CA VAL A 145 19.93 -7.00 4.17
C VAL A 145 19.66 -5.73 3.37
N ALA A 146 19.38 -5.89 2.09
CA ALA A 146 19.00 -4.78 1.22
C ALA A 146 17.50 -4.51 1.31
N ILE A 147 17.14 -3.40 1.98
CA ILE A 147 15.76 -2.95 2.09
C ILE A 147 15.47 -1.97 0.95
N PRO A 148 14.45 -2.21 0.11
CA PRO A 148 14.02 -1.24 -0.87
C PRO A 148 13.70 0.09 -0.21
N VAL A 149 14.17 1.18 -0.79
CA VAL A 149 13.91 2.52 -0.30
C VAL A 149 13.47 3.43 -1.44
N GLU A 150 12.41 4.17 -1.17
CA GLU A 150 11.94 5.24 -2.04
C GLU A 150 12.41 6.57 -1.45
N GLN A 151 12.99 7.42 -2.27
CA GLN A 151 13.48 8.73 -1.88
C GLN A 151 12.61 9.78 -2.55
N TYR A 152 11.97 10.62 -1.75
CA TYR A 152 11.14 11.72 -2.21
C TYR A 152 11.80 13.04 -1.88
N TYR A 153 12.06 13.84 -2.89
CA TYR A 153 12.59 15.19 -2.79
C TYR A 153 11.43 16.16 -3.00
N VAL A 154 10.88 16.65 -1.89
CA VAL A 154 9.62 17.38 -1.85
C VAL A 154 9.87 18.88 -1.87
N ASP A 155 9.04 19.63 -2.59
CA ASP A 155 9.13 21.09 -2.67
C ASP A 155 9.23 21.75 -1.29
N GLU A 156 9.93 22.88 -1.21
CA GLU A 156 10.28 23.51 0.06
C GLU A 156 9.05 23.99 0.85
N HIS A 157 7.99 24.38 0.16
CA HIS A 157 6.77 24.83 0.83
C HIS A 157 6.05 23.66 1.54
N THR A 158 5.81 22.58 0.81
CA THR A 158 5.17 21.37 1.33
C THR A 158 6.04 20.72 2.41
N TYR A 159 7.35 20.64 2.17
CA TYR A 159 8.28 20.07 3.13
C TYR A 159 8.34 20.90 4.42
N GLY A 160 8.37 22.23 4.30
CA GLY A 160 8.35 23.16 5.46
C GLY A 160 7.07 23.04 6.29
N GLN A 161 5.91 22.96 5.65
CA GLN A 161 4.64 22.72 6.35
C GLN A 161 4.65 21.38 7.08
N PHE A 162 5.15 20.34 6.42
CA PHE A 162 5.26 19.03 7.03
C PHE A 162 6.19 19.00 8.25
N LEU A 163 7.32 19.71 8.20
CA LEU A 163 8.20 19.88 9.35
C LEU A 163 7.51 20.55 10.54
N GLU A 164 6.72 21.61 10.28
CA GLU A 164 5.93 22.28 11.33
C GLU A 164 4.90 21.32 11.95
N GLU A 165 4.19 20.54 11.14
CA GLU A 165 3.22 19.55 11.60
C GLU A 165 3.88 18.45 12.47
N GLN A 166 5.10 18.04 12.12
CA GLN A 166 5.88 17.09 12.91
C GLN A 166 6.59 17.72 14.13
N GLY A 167 6.52 19.04 14.28
CA GLY A 167 7.21 19.77 15.36
C GLY A 167 8.74 19.79 15.23
N LEU A 168 9.26 19.71 14.00
CA LEU A 168 10.68 19.68 13.67
C LEU A 168 11.21 21.06 13.27
N ASP A 169 12.46 21.34 13.58
CA ASP A 169 13.10 22.62 13.26
C ASP A 169 13.50 22.67 11.77
N ALA A 170 12.80 23.52 11.01
CA ALA A 170 13.07 23.72 9.59
C ALA A 170 14.54 24.11 9.29
N GLY A 171 15.19 24.85 10.18
CA GLY A 171 16.59 25.25 10.00
C GLY A 171 17.57 24.07 9.95
N GLN A 172 17.21 22.96 10.57
CA GLN A 172 18.03 21.76 10.56
C GLN A 172 17.83 20.90 9.31
N TYR A 173 16.58 20.78 8.82
CA TYR A 173 16.22 19.82 7.79
C TYR A 173 16.16 20.41 6.38
N LEU A 174 16.05 21.74 6.23
CA LEU A 174 16.13 22.42 4.95
C LEU A 174 17.57 22.64 4.47
N ASN A 175 18.58 22.17 5.21
CA ASN A 175 19.98 22.32 4.80
C ASN A 175 20.33 21.34 3.67
N SER A 176 20.32 21.82 2.44
CA SER A 176 20.63 21.03 1.24
C SER A 176 22.11 20.59 1.12
N ALA A 177 23.04 21.27 1.84
CA ALA A 177 24.47 20.92 1.79
C ALA A 177 24.80 19.64 2.58
N ALA A 178 23.99 19.31 3.58
CA ALA A 178 24.10 18.08 4.36
C ALA A 178 22.68 17.57 4.68
N PRO A 179 21.96 17.05 3.66
CA PRO A 179 20.58 16.69 3.80
C PRO A 179 20.41 15.54 4.77
N LEU A 180 19.57 15.75 5.78
CA LEU A 180 19.19 14.74 6.76
C LEU A 180 17.75 14.32 6.45
N PRO A 181 17.52 13.11 5.88
CA PRO A 181 16.17 12.69 5.48
C PRO A 181 15.28 12.42 6.69
N LEU A 182 14.01 12.75 6.59
CA LEU A 182 13.01 12.18 7.46
C LEU A 182 12.73 10.74 7.03
N VAL A 183 12.50 9.86 7.99
CA VAL A 183 12.36 8.42 7.72
C VAL A 183 10.94 7.98 8.00
N TYR A 184 10.18 7.60 6.98
CA TYR A 184 8.94 6.89 7.15
C TYR A 184 9.23 5.39 7.18
N ASN A 185 9.33 4.86 8.41
CA ASN A 185 9.78 3.51 8.70
C ASN A 185 8.58 2.58 8.90
N ARG A 186 7.80 2.39 7.85
CA ARG A 186 6.63 1.52 7.90
C ARG A 186 6.45 0.82 6.58
N GLY A 187 6.12 -0.47 6.64
CA GLY A 187 5.70 -1.24 5.49
C GLY A 187 4.49 -2.09 5.83
N SER A 188 3.73 -2.42 4.81
CA SER A 188 2.62 -3.35 4.91
C SER A 188 2.64 -4.32 3.73
N THR A 189 2.24 -5.54 3.98
CA THR A 189 2.09 -6.55 2.93
C THR A 189 0.92 -7.47 3.23
N VAL A 190 0.39 -8.05 2.17
CA VAL A 190 -0.69 -9.02 2.24
C VAL A 190 -0.14 -10.40 1.96
N ILE A 191 -0.32 -11.30 2.90
CA ILE A 191 0.00 -12.72 2.72
C ILE A 191 -1.31 -13.52 2.69
N TYR A 192 -1.43 -14.40 1.73
CA TYR A 192 -2.53 -15.36 1.65
C TYR A 192 -2.09 -16.68 2.27
N ALA A 193 -2.52 -16.94 3.48
CA ALA A 193 -2.25 -18.19 4.20
C ALA A 193 -3.41 -19.17 4.06
N THR A 194 -3.10 -20.46 4.03
CA THR A 194 -4.14 -21.50 4.06
C THR A 194 -4.73 -21.58 5.47
N GLY A 195 -5.96 -21.14 5.63
CA GLY A 195 -6.69 -21.19 6.90
C GLY A 195 -7.01 -22.64 7.30
N LYS A 196 -7.46 -22.83 8.55
CA LYS A 196 -7.82 -24.13 9.11
C LYS A 196 -8.91 -24.87 8.34
N SER A 197 -9.72 -24.17 7.57
CA SER A 197 -10.78 -24.70 6.69
C SER A 197 -10.30 -25.09 5.30
N GLY A 198 -9.00 -24.92 4.98
CA GLY A 198 -8.44 -25.11 3.65
C GLY A 198 -8.69 -23.97 2.67
N ASN A 199 -9.37 -22.90 3.11
CA ASN A 199 -9.54 -21.69 2.33
C ASN A 199 -8.34 -20.75 2.51
N TYR A 200 -8.05 -19.95 1.48
CA TYR A 200 -7.05 -18.89 1.61
C TYR A 200 -7.64 -17.76 2.48
N GLU A 201 -6.91 -17.41 3.52
CA GLU A 201 -7.21 -16.28 4.40
C GLU A 201 -6.20 -15.16 4.12
N ARG A 202 -6.72 -13.95 3.85
CA ARG A 202 -5.92 -12.74 3.69
C ARG A 202 -5.43 -12.29 5.06
N GLN A 203 -4.13 -12.18 5.23
CA GLN A 203 -3.49 -11.63 6.43
C GLN A 203 -2.68 -10.40 6.05
N VAL A 204 -2.93 -9.28 6.72
CA VAL A 204 -2.17 -8.03 6.53
C VAL A 204 -1.11 -7.97 7.61
N TYR A 205 0.15 -7.89 7.20
CA TYR A 205 1.27 -7.68 8.09
C TYR A 205 1.73 -6.23 7.96
N THR A 206 1.79 -5.53 9.10
CA THR A 206 2.41 -4.21 9.20
C THR A 206 3.69 -4.36 10.01
N TYR A 207 4.77 -3.79 9.51
CA TYR A 207 6.09 -3.91 10.13
C TYR A 207 6.88 -2.61 9.98
N GLN A 208 7.92 -2.50 10.79
CA GLN A 208 8.95 -1.48 10.66
C GLN A 208 10.21 -2.15 10.14
N PHE A 209 10.92 -1.49 9.24
CA PHE A 209 12.16 -2.04 8.67
C PHE A 209 13.33 -1.85 9.65
N LEU A 210 13.47 -0.64 10.16
CA LEU A 210 14.57 -0.18 10.97
C LEU A 210 14.20 -0.24 12.46
N LYS A 211 15.11 -0.76 13.25
CA LYS A 211 15.03 -0.69 14.68
C LYS A 211 15.13 0.75 15.18
N SER A 212 14.47 1.06 16.28
CA SER A 212 14.57 2.38 16.90
C SER A 212 16.00 2.71 17.26
N GLY A 213 16.44 3.92 16.89
CA GLY A 213 17.78 4.41 17.20
C GLY A 213 18.87 4.08 16.17
N VAL A 214 18.49 3.55 15.01
CA VAL A 214 19.41 3.43 13.88
C VAL A 214 19.58 4.82 13.24
N GLU A 215 20.78 5.40 13.40
CA GLU A 215 21.10 6.76 12.94
C GLU A 215 21.92 6.76 11.65
N THR A 216 22.44 5.63 11.21
CA THR A 216 23.28 5.52 10.03
C THR A 216 22.99 4.25 9.26
N ALA A 217 23.02 4.34 7.94
CA ALA A 217 22.91 3.21 7.04
C ALA A 217 23.76 3.43 5.79
N ALA A 218 24.03 2.39 5.02
CA ALA A 218 24.57 2.53 3.69
C ALA A 218 23.40 2.59 2.68
N LEU A 219 23.38 3.63 1.88
CA LEU A 219 22.41 3.81 0.77
C LEU A 219 23.09 3.43 -0.53
N ARG A 220 22.55 2.40 -1.19
CA ARG A 220 22.96 2.00 -2.53
C ARG A 220 21.94 2.50 -3.53
N GLN A 221 22.41 3.34 -4.45
CA GLN A 221 21.59 3.90 -5.52
C GLN A 221 22.08 3.39 -6.87
N PRO A 222 21.16 3.04 -7.77
CA PRO A 222 21.51 2.78 -9.16
C PRO A 222 21.96 4.09 -9.82
N GLN A 223 22.97 4.02 -10.67
CA GLN A 223 23.35 5.15 -11.53
C GLN A 223 22.56 5.07 -12.83
N GLU A 224 22.04 6.19 -13.29
CA GLU A 224 21.43 6.25 -14.61
C GLU A 224 22.49 6.08 -15.69
N VAL A 225 22.21 5.21 -16.64
CA VAL A 225 23.05 4.97 -17.80
C VAL A 225 22.17 5.07 -19.04
N ALA A 226 22.46 6.04 -19.89
CA ALA A 226 21.68 6.25 -21.10
C ALA A 226 21.76 5.03 -22.06
N GLY A 227 20.63 4.66 -22.65
CA GLY A 227 20.54 3.59 -23.65
C GLY A 227 20.37 2.17 -23.11
N TYR A 228 20.12 2.01 -21.81
CA TYR A 228 19.89 0.70 -21.20
C TYR A 228 18.50 0.56 -20.61
N PHE A 229 17.88 -0.59 -20.78
CA PHE A 229 16.59 -0.89 -20.18
C PHE A 229 16.78 -1.51 -18.78
N PHE A 230 16.08 -0.97 -17.81
CA PHE A 230 16.11 -1.48 -16.44
C PHE A 230 15.36 -2.81 -16.32
N SER A 231 15.97 -3.76 -15.65
CA SER A 231 15.31 -4.98 -15.16
C SER A 231 15.73 -5.27 -13.74
N HIS A 232 14.82 -5.84 -12.97
CA HIS A 232 15.01 -6.14 -11.56
C HIS A 232 14.83 -7.65 -11.33
N THR A 233 15.80 -8.27 -10.68
CA THR A 233 15.60 -9.62 -10.14
C THR A 233 15.30 -9.53 -8.66
N GLU A 234 14.29 -10.23 -8.22
CA GLU A 234 14.08 -10.46 -6.81
C GLU A 234 15.33 -11.10 -6.20
N ASN A 235 15.60 -10.78 -4.93
CA ASN A 235 16.72 -11.34 -4.17
C ASN A 235 16.74 -12.87 -4.32
N ALA A 236 17.70 -13.40 -5.07
CA ALA A 236 17.91 -14.82 -5.16
C ALA A 236 18.74 -15.27 -3.96
N ALA A 237 18.25 -16.25 -3.22
CA ALA A 237 19.12 -17.00 -2.33
C ALA A 237 20.11 -17.76 -3.25
N GLU A 238 21.38 -17.35 -3.26
CA GLU A 238 22.41 -18.18 -3.88
C GLU A 238 22.50 -19.50 -3.10
N ASP A 239 22.88 -20.58 -3.80
CA ASP A 239 22.88 -21.97 -3.29
C ASP A 239 23.79 -22.21 -2.05
N LEU A 240 24.33 -21.17 -1.46
CA LEU A 240 25.17 -21.27 -0.27
C LEU A 240 24.37 -20.82 0.97
N PRO A 241 24.18 -21.71 1.96
CA PRO A 241 23.55 -21.35 3.23
C PRO A 241 24.28 -20.18 3.88
N GLY A 242 23.57 -19.08 4.12
CA GLY A 242 24.10 -17.89 4.79
C GLY A 242 24.61 -16.78 3.88
N THR A 243 24.59 -16.93 2.57
CA THR A 243 24.83 -15.85 1.62
C THR A 243 23.50 -15.39 1.01
N VAL A 244 23.06 -14.21 1.41
CA VAL A 244 21.98 -13.52 0.73
C VAL A 244 22.64 -12.61 -0.31
N ALA A 245 22.49 -12.94 -1.59
CA ALA A 245 22.86 -12.01 -2.62
C ALA A 245 21.93 -10.81 -2.56
N PRO A 246 22.47 -9.58 -2.47
CA PRO A 246 21.67 -8.39 -2.56
C PRO A 246 20.86 -8.41 -3.89
N ALA A 247 19.67 -7.81 -3.90
CA ALA A 247 18.89 -7.65 -5.11
C ALA A 247 19.80 -7.15 -6.24
N ARG A 248 19.86 -7.90 -7.33
CA ARG A 248 20.65 -7.52 -8.48
C ARG A 248 19.78 -6.67 -9.41
N ASP A 249 20.10 -5.40 -9.49
CA ASP A 249 19.66 -4.58 -10.59
C ASP A 249 20.56 -4.86 -11.77
N PHE A 250 19.98 -5.21 -12.89
CA PHE A 250 20.70 -5.40 -14.14
C PHE A 250 20.01 -4.62 -15.25
N PHE A 251 20.81 -4.22 -16.22
CA PHE A 251 20.30 -3.66 -17.46
C PHE A 251 20.33 -4.73 -18.54
N LEU A 252 19.38 -4.66 -19.43
CA LEU A 252 19.45 -5.32 -20.70
C LEU A 252 19.93 -4.29 -21.74
N ASN A 253 20.98 -4.62 -22.49
CA ASN A 253 21.39 -3.85 -23.66
C ASN A 253 20.37 -4.06 -24.81
N GLU A 254 20.58 -3.37 -25.94
CA GLU A 254 19.71 -3.50 -27.12
C GLU A 254 19.63 -4.93 -27.66
N GLU A 255 20.66 -5.75 -27.43
CA GLU A 255 20.71 -7.16 -27.80
C GLU A 255 20.01 -8.08 -26.77
N GLY A 256 19.53 -7.53 -25.65
CA GLY A 256 18.89 -8.29 -24.58
C GLY A 256 19.87 -9.02 -23.65
N GLU A 257 21.15 -8.67 -23.69
CA GLU A 257 22.17 -9.23 -22.81
C GLU A 257 22.19 -8.50 -21.46
N GLU A 258 22.39 -9.24 -20.39
CA GLU A 258 22.49 -8.70 -19.03
C GLU A 258 23.79 -7.92 -18.86
N VAL A 259 23.65 -6.65 -18.49
CA VAL A 259 24.77 -5.75 -18.18
C VAL A 259 24.62 -5.30 -16.73
N SER A 260 25.69 -5.41 -15.96
CA SER A 260 25.71 -4.94 -14.56
C SER A 260 25.50 -3.42 -14.51
N ARG A 261 24.48 -2.98 -13.76
CA ARG A 261 24.25 -1.58 -13.50
C ARG A 261 25.31 -1.05 -12.55
N PRO A 262 26.00 0.05 -12.88
CA PRO A 262 26.84 0.71 -11.91
C PRO A 262 25.96 1.23 -10.76
N THR A 263 26.35 0.88 -9.54
CA THR A 263 25.69 1.38 -8.35
C THR A 263 26.68 2.23 -7.55
N ARG A 264 26.17 3.27 -6.91
CA ARG A 264 26.91 4.07 -5.96
C ARG A 264 26.41 3.73 -4.56
N THR A 265 27.32 3.37 -3.68
CA THR A 265 27.01 3.18 -2.25
C THR A 265 27.62 4.33 -1.46
N ALA A 266 26.84 4.96 -0.62
CA ALA A 266 27.27 6.03 0.26
C ALA A 266 26.69 5.82 1.66
N ALA A 267 27.49 6.12 2.69
CA ALA A 267 26.96 6.20 4.04
C ALA A 267 26.06 7.42 4.18
N ILE A 268 24.89 7.25 4.76
CA ILE A 268 23.95 8.32 5.05
C ILE A 268 23.62 8.37 6.54
N HIS A 269 23.35 9.56 7.02
CA HIS A 269 22.73 9.75 8.32
C HIS A 269 21.22 9.77 8.14
N LEU A 270 20.53 9.05 9.02
CA LEU A 270 19.07 9.00 9.05
C LEU A 270 18.56 10.01 10.07
N GLY A 271 17.58 10.77 9.68
CA GLY A 271 16.87 11.70 10.55
C GLY A 271 15.79 11.00 11.39
N PRO A 272 14.91 11.78 12.02
CA PRO A 272 13.87 11.22 12.86
C PRO A 272 12.85 10.43 12.04
N THR A 273 12.28 9.41 12.69
CA THR A 273 11.16 8.66 12.14
C THR A 273 9.89 9.47 12.26
N VAL A 274 9.17 9.59 11.15
CA VAL A 274 7.85 10.22 11.06
C VAL A 274 6.75 9.16 10.90
N GLN A 275 5.53 9.51 11.32
CA GLN A 275 4.37 8.60 11.27
C GLN A 275 3.46 8.89 10.08
N ASP A 276 3.51 10.09 9.56
CA ASP A 276 2.71 10.58 8.45
C ASP A 276 3.60 10.89 7.25
N LEU A 277 3.00 11.09 6.09
CA LEU A 277 3.66 11.44 4.85
C LEU A 277 3.22 12.83 4.38
N PRO A 278 4.11 13.64 3.81
CA PRO A 278 3.73 14.95 3.26
C PRO A 278 2.81 14.81 2.05
N LEU A 279 2.11 15.89 1.73
CA LEU A 279 1.26 15.94 0.53
C LEU A 279 2.02 15.48 -0.72
N GLY A 280 1.40 14.63 -1.49
CA GLY A 280 1.97 14.07 -2.71
C GLY A 280 2.77 12.76 -2.51
N VAL A 281 3.24 12.48 -1.32
CA VAL A 281 3.96 11.24 -1.01
C VAL A 281 2.98 10.20 -0.48
N SER A 282 3.00 9.01 -1.03
CA SER A 282 2.11 7.91 -0.61
C SER A 282 2.87 6.61 -0.41
N GLU A 283 2.40 5.82 0.54
CA GLU A 283 2.88 4.45 0.75
C GLU A 283 2.42 3.55 -0.40
N ARG A 284 3.32 2.74 -0.96
CA ARG A 284 2.99 1.72 -1.96
C ARG A 284 2.82 0.37 -1.30
N GLU A 285 1.86 -0.42 -1.76
CA GLU A 285 1.70 -1.80 -1.30
C GLU A 285 2.98 -2.60 -1.63
N GLY A 286 3.56 -3.23 -0.60
CA GLY A 286 4.85 -3.92 -0.74
C GLY A 286 6.05 -2.99 -0.92
N GLY A 287 5.87 -1.68 -0.76
CA GLY A 287 6.93 -0.67 -0.85
C GLY A 287 7.96 -0.79 0.26
N GLY A 288 9.08 -0.09 0.07
CA GLY A 288 10.18 -0.03 1.02
C GLY A 288 10.01 1.06 2.07
N CYS A 289 11.07 1.28 2.81
CA CYS A 289 11.22 2.45 3.65
C CYS A 289 11.20 3.73 2.79
N ILE A 290 10.61 4.83 3.27
CA ILE A 290 10.58 6.09 2.54
C ILE A 290 11.52 7.09 3.22
N LEU A 291 12.41 7.69 2.43
CA LEU A 291 13.27 8.80 2.85
C LEU A 291 12.76 10.09 2.20
N ILE A 292 12.51 11.10 3.03
CA ILE A 292 11.92 12.36 2.58
C ILE A 292 12.95 13.45 2.76
N TYR A 293 13.26 14.15 1.67
CA TYR A 293 14.26 15.20 1.56
C TYR A 293 13.65 16.51 1.07
N PRO A 294 14.26 17.67 1.33
CA PRO A 294 13.92 18.90 0.62
C PRO A 294 14.33 18.82 -0.85
N TYR A 295 13.55 19.43 -1.74
CA TYR A 295 13.73 19.38 -3.19
C TYR A 295 15.13 19.85 -3.66
N ALA A 296 15.67 20.87 -3.00
CA ALA A 296 16.98 21.41 -3.31
C ALA A 296 18.15 20.41 -3.08
N SER A 297 17.90 19.29 -2.41
CA SER A 297 18.90 18.22 -2.22
C SER A 297 18.76 17.07 -3.21
N ALA A 298 17.83 17.19 -4.18
CA ALA A 298 17.71 16.20 -5.23
C ALA A 298 19.03 16.09 -6.03
N PRO A 299 19.45 14.86 -6.37
CA PRO A 299 20.59 14.69 -7.24
C PRO A 299 20.32 15.38 -8.58
N ASP A 300 21.29 16.06 -9.12
CA ASP A 300 21.24 16.55 -10.47
C ASP A 300 21.12 15.32 -11.38
N ASP A 301 20.02 15.19 -12.07
CA ASP A 301 19.85 14.21 -13.11
C ASP A 301 20.94 14.57 -14.14
N GLY A 302 21.97 13.75 -14.24
CA GLY A 302 23.13 14.01 -15.11
C GLY A 302 22.79 14.03 -16.60
N SER A 303 21.71 14.70 -16.97
CA SER A 303 21.37 15.15 -18.31
C SER A 303 22.18 16.44 -18.62
N GLU A 304 23.49 16.38 -18.44
CA GLU A 304 24.34 17.30 -19.18
C GLU A 304 24.36 16.87 -20.65
N THR A 305 23.57 17.64 -21.43
CA THR A 305 23.66 17.90 -22.88
C THR A 305 24.39 16.88 -23.75
#